data_be4f3837b489b0754fa965bee459467b
#
_entry.id   be4f3837b489b0754fa965bee459467b
#
_cell.length_a   1.000
_cell.length_b   1.000
_cell.length_c   1.000
_cell.angle_alpha   90.00
_cell.angle_beta   90.00
_cell.angle_gamma   90.00
#
_symmetry.space_group_name_H-M   'P 1'
#
loop_
_entity.id
_entity.type
_entity.pdbx_description
1 polymer ?
#
loop_
_entity_poly.entity_id
_entity_poly.type
_entity_poly.pdbx_seq_one_letter_code
_entity_poly.pdbx_strand_id
1 'polypeptide(L)'
;HMAVSEGRYLDNSWMWEKALKDADWITHKGISKYPFIVLAGSTAQIRNIVLTAKKTGIFCVDYPQEMFDTGTDEDLSKAISKVKADAIVYQAVLLAGRTIDIAELTQGLSLYGKVKKTSGSLKKI
;
A
#
# COMPACT_ATOMS: atom_id res chain seq x y z
N HIS A 1 -4.14 7.99 -3.19
CA HIS A 1 -3.61 7.30 -4.38
C HIS A 1 -3.88 5.80 -4.30
N MET A 2 -3.25 5.10 -3.37
CA MET A 2 -3.31 3.64 -3.32
C MET A 2 -4.72 3.08 -3.13
N ALA A 3 -5.50 3.64 -2.22
CA ALA A 3 -6.88 3.18 -1.96
C ALA A 3 -7.79 3.38 -3.17
N VAL A 4 -7.63 4.48 -3.89
CA VAL A 4 -8.39 4.73 -5.13
C VAL A 4 -8.00 3.74 -6.22
N SER A 5 -6.71 3.42 -6.34
CA SER A 5 -6.23 2.42 -7.29
C SER A 5 -6.73 1.02 -6.95
N GLU A 6 -6.78 0.67 -5.66
CA GLU A 6 -7.40 -0.59 -5.23
C GLU A 6 -8.86 -0.68 -5.73
N GLY A 7 -9.65 0.35 -5.44
CA GLY A 7 -11.06 0.36 -5.84
C GLY A 7 -11.27 0.35 -7.36
N ARG A 8 -10.32 0.87 -8.12
CA ARG A 8 -10.41 0.93 -9.58
C ARG A 8 -10.00 -0.36 -10.27
N TYR A 9 -8.92 -1.00 -9.82
CA TYR A 9 -8.28 -2.09 -10.55
C TYR A 9 -8.56 -3.48 -9.98
N LEU A 10 -8.91 -3.59 -8.72
CA LEU A 10 -9.41 -4.83 -8.15
C LEU A 10 -10.91 -4.97 -8.42
N ASP A 11 -11.39 -6.19 -8.48
CA ASP A 11 -12.82 -6.43 -8.69
C ASP A 11 -13.63 -6.12 -7.42
N ASN A 12 -14.95 -6.06 -7.57
CA ASN A 12 -15.85 -5.69 -6.47
C ASN A 12 -15.85 -6.68 -5.29
N SER A 13 -15.30 -7.89 -5.48
CA SER A 13 -15.19 -8.87 -4.38
C SER A 13 -14.26 -8.42 -3.26
N TRP A 14 -13.41 -7.42 -3.50
CA TRP A 14 -12.54 -6.82 -2.50
C TRP A 14 -13.25 -5.78 -1.64
N MET A 15 -14.47 -5.39 -2.02
CA MET A 15 -15.28 -4.44 -1.29
C MET A 15 -16.40 -5.13 -0.53
N TRP A 16 -16.77 -4.60 0.61
CA TRP A 16 -17.93 -5.08 1.35
C TRP A 16 -19.21 -4.74 0.59
N GLU A 17 -20.02 -5.75 0.30
CA GLU A 17 -21.20 -5.60 -0.58
C GLU A 17 -22.38 -4.87 0.07
N LYS A 18 -22.50 -4.98 1.40
CA LYS A 18 -23.65 -4.43 2.11
C LYS A 18 -23.41 -3.00 2.53
N ALA A 19 -24.45 -2.17 2.43
CA ALA A 19 -24.43 -0.86 3.03
C ALA A 19 -24.32 -0.97 4.57
N LEU A 20 -23.45 -0.16 5.16
CA LEU A 20 -23.34 -0.05 6.60
C LEU A 20 -24.36 0.95 7.09
N LYS A 21 -25.28 0.51 7.94
CA LYS A 21 -26.28 1.38 8.56
C LYS A 21 -26.15 1.32 10.06
N ASP A 22 -26.23 2.48 10.69
CA ASP A 22 -26.25 2.58 12.15
C ASP A 22 -27.66 2.37 12.72
N ALA A 23 -27.79 2.48 14.04
CA ALA A 23 -29.08 2.30 14.72
C ALA A 23 -30.15 3.33 14.31
N ASP A 24 -29.75 4.48 13.81
CA ASP A 24 -30.63 5.53 13.29
C ASP A 24 -30.88 5.41 11.79
N TRP A 25 -30.46 4.30 11.18
CA TRP A 25 -30.60 4.01 9.75
C TRP A 25 -29.83 4.96 8.82
N ILE A 26 -28.83 5.64 9.35
CA ILE A 26 -27.93 6.46 8.53
C ILE A 26 -26.96 5.54 7.79
N THR A 27 -26.82 5.76 6.49
CA THR A 27 -25.92 4.99 5.65
C THR A 27 -24.51 5.54 5.72
N HIS A 28 -23.56 4.67 6.05
CA HIS A 28 -22.13 4.96 5.98
C HIS A 28 -21.55 4.33 4.71
N LYS A 29 -20.62 5.03 4.08
CA LYS A 29 -20.02 4.54 2.84
C LYS A 29 -19.30 3.22 3.05
N GLY A 30 -19.32 2.39 2.02
CA GLY A 30 -18.72 1.07 2.02
C GLY A 30 -17.22 1.10 2.29
N ILE A 31 -16.73 -0.02 2.77
CA ILE A 31 -15.33 -0.22 3.16
C ILE A 31 -14.73 -1.36 2.36
N SER A 32 -13.40 -1.43 2.37
CA SER A 32 -12.69 -2.60 1.89
C SER A 32 -13.09 -3.83 2.71
N LYS A 33 -13.28 -4.96 2.04
CA LYS A 33 -13.63 -6.24 2.68
C LYS A 33 -12.50 -6.76 3.56
N TYR A 34 -11.27 -6.50 3.18
CA TYR A 34 -10.08 -6.96 3.87
C TYR A 34 -9.36 -5.78 4.54
N PRO A 35 -8.74 -5.99 5.70
CA PRO A 35 -8.07 -4.92 6.40
C PRO A 35 -6.82 -4.45 5.67
N PHE A 36 -6.51 -3.16 5.79
CA PHE A 36 -5.22 -2.60 5.41
C PHE A 36 -4.25 -2.76 6.57
N ILE A 37 -3.16 -3.45 6.33
CA ILE A 37 -2.08 -3.58 7.29
C ILE A 37 -0.91 -2.75 6.78
N VAL A 38 -0.44 -1.81 7.58
CA VAL A 38 0.64 -0.91 7.20
C VAL A 38 1.94 -1.37 7.82
N LEU A 39 2.90 -1.70 6.98
CA LEU A 39 4.22 -2.16 7.37
C LEU A 39 5.26 -1.10 7.02
N ALA A 40 6.40 -1.16 7.69
CA ALA A 40 7.53 -0.29 7.43
C ALA A 40 8.74 -1.09 6.94
N GLY A 41 9.42 -0.52 5.97
CA GLY A 41 10.65 -1.09 5.43
C GLY A 41 11.55 -0.01 4.85
N SER A 42 12.78 -0.38 4.55
CA SER A 42 13.69 0.50 3.83
C SER A 42 13.29 0.64 2.36
N THR A 43 13.80 1.68 1.69
CA THR A 43 13.57 1.85 0.24
C THR A 43 14.07 0.67 -0.56
N ALA A 44 15.16 0.04 -0.13
CA ALA A 44 15.68 -1.17 -0.77
C ALA A 44 14.74 -2.36 -0.62
N GLN A 45 14.15 -2.56 0.56
CA GLN A 45 13.14 -3.61 0.79
C GLN A 45 11.89 -3.37 -0.05
N ILE A 46 11.38 -2.14 -0.07
CA ILE A 46 10.20 -1.77 -0.87
C ILE A 46 10.47 -2.01 -2.36
N ARG A 47 11.65 -1.62 -2.85
CA ARG A 47 12.04 -1.87 -4.23
C ARG A 47 11.99 -3.35 -4.58
N ASN A 48 12.58 -4.20 -3.75
CA ASN A 48 12.58 -5.65 -3.97
C ASN A 48 11.16 -6.22 -4.00
N ILE A 49 10.29 -5.72 -3.13
CA ILE A 49 8.87 -6.10 -3.10
C ILE A 49 8.18 -5.71 -4.41
N VAL A 50 8.36 -4.48 -4.87
CA VAL A 50 7.76 -4.01 -6.13
C VAL A 50 8.22 -4.86 -7.30
N LEU A 51 9.51 -5.08 -7.43
CA LEU A 51 10.07 -5.85 -8.53
C LEU A 51 9.58 -7.31 -8.50
N THR A 52 9.55 -7.93 -7.34
CA THR A 52 9.06 -9.30 -7.19
C THR A 52 7.56 -9.39 -7.47
N ALA A 53 6.77 -8.46 -6.97
CA ALA A 53 5.32 -8.42 -7.22
C ALA A 53 5.01 -8.31 -8.71
N LYS A 54 5.70 -7.41 -9.41
CA LYS A 54 5.54 -7.26 -10.86
C LYS A 54 5.95 -8.50 -11.63
N LYS A 55 7.03 -9.14 -11.22
CA LYS A 55 7.52 -10.37 -11.85
C LYS A 55 6.58 -11.55 -11.64
N THR A 56 5.97 -11.66 -10.48
CA THR A 56 5.10 -12.80 -10.11
C THR A 56 3.63 -12.54 -10.37
N GLY A 57 3.25 -11.37 -10.87
CA GLY A 57 1.87 -11.02 -11.17
C GLY A 57 1.00 -10.71 -9.96
N ILE A 58 1.61 -10.44 -8.80
CA ILE A 58 0.87 -9.99 -7.62
C ILE A 58 0.46 -8.53 -7.81
N PHE A 59 -0.81 -8.22 -7.54
CA PHE A 59 -1.30 -6.86 -7.65
C PHE A 59 -0.49 -5.92 -6.77
N CYS A 60 0.05 -4.87 -7.36
CA CYS A 60 0.77 -3.83 -6.63
C CYS A 60 0.51 -2.45 -7.22
N VAL A 61 0.45 -1.47 -6.35
CA VAL A 61 0.42 -0.05 -6.71
C VAL A 61 1.64 0.60 -6.08
N ASP A 62 2.57 1.02 -6.89
CA ASP A 62 3.79 1.64 -6.40
C ASP A 62 3.63 3.15 -6.20
N TYR A 63 4.49 3.71 -5.35
CA TYR A 63 4.55 5.14 -5.08
C TYR A 63 6.00 5.62 -5.25
N PRO A 64 6.36 6.03 -6.47
CA PRO A 64 7.73 6.48 -6.74
C PRO A 64 8.00 7.88 -6.18
N GLN A 65 9.26 8.19 -5.98
CA GLN A 65 9.72 9.49 -5.45
C GLN A 65 9.19 10.67 -6.26
N GLU A 66 9.07 10.52 -7.57
CA GLU A 66 8.60 11.56 -8.48
C GLU A 66 7.19 12.06 -8.13
N MET A 67 6.38 11.26 -7.44
CA MET A 67 5.07 11.67 -6.97
C MET A 67 5.15 12.73 -5.86
N PHE A 68 6.23 12.74 -5.08
CA PHE A 68 6.47 13.81 -4.12
C PHE A 68 7.00 15.08 -4.78
N ASP A 69 7.74 14.91 -5.86
CA ASP A 69 8.50 16.00 -6.49
C ASP A 69 7.68 16.78 -7.53
N THR A 70 6.49 16.29 -7.88
CA THR A 70 5.64 16.89 -8.91
C THR A 70 4.26 17.24 -8.37
N GLY A 71 3.63 18.27 -8.95
CA GLY A 71 2.33 18.75 -8.52
C GLY A 71 1.16 18.41 -9.45
N THR A 72 1.45 17.96 -10.67
CA THR A 72 0.42 17.62 -11.66
C THR A 72 0.69 16.24 -12.27
N ASP A 73 -0.36 15.61 -12.82
CA ASP A 73 -0.22 14.32 -13.49
C ASP A 73 0.68 14.42 -14.73
N GLU A 74 0.63 15.53 -15.42
CA GLU A 74 1.47 15.76 -16.61
C GLU A 74 2.95 15.87 -16.25
N ASP A 75 3.27 16.60 -15.19
CA ASP A 75 4.64 16.72 -14.70
C ASP A 75 5.15 15.38 -14.17
N LEU A 76 4.31 14.63 -13.47
CA LEU A 76 4.63 13.29 -13.00
C LEU A 76 4.93 12.36 -14.17
N SER A 77 4.09 12.35 -15.18
CA SER A 77 4.28 11.54 -16.38
C SER A 77 5.60 11.84 -17.08
N LYS A 78 5.93 13.14 -17.23
CA LYS A 78 7.20 13.58 -17.80
C LYS A 78 8.40 13.17 -16.93
N ALA A 79 8.29 13.33 -15.62
CA ALA A 79 9.38 12.98 -14.70
C ALA A 79 9.68 11.49 -14.74
N ILE A 80 8.66 10.65 -14.66
CA ILE A 80 8.82 9.18 -14.69
C ILE A 80 9.35 8.71 -16.03
N SER A 81 8.93 9.30 -17.14
CA SER A 81 9.37 8.90 -18.48
C SER A 81 10.89 9.05 -18.70
N LYS A 82 11.54 9.86 -17.89
CA LYS A 82 12.99 10.12 -17.98
C LYS A 82 13.83 9.19 -17.09
N VAL A 83 13.20 8.42 -16.22
CA VAL A 83 13.89 7.57 -15.24
C VAL A 83 13.82 6.12 -15.69
N LYS A 84 14.96 5.46 -15.75
CA LYS A 84 15.01 4.03 -16.05
C LYS A 84 14.45 3.23 -14.88
N ALA A 85 13.85 2.09 -15.18
CA ALA A 85 13.21 1.25 -14.17
C ALA A 85 14.13 0.88 -12.99
N ASP A 86 15.42 0.70 -13.25
CA ASP A 86 16.41 0.37 -12.22
C ASP A 86 16.81 1.56 -11.33
N ALA A 87 16.48 2.77 -11.76
CA ALA A 87 16.80 4.01 -11.02
C ALA A 87 15.61 4.59 -10.25
N ILE A 88 14.40 4.03 -10.39
CA ILE A 88 13.23 4.50 -9.66
C ILE A 88 13.38 4.17 -8.17
N VAL A 89 13.17 5.18 -7.33
CA VAL A 89 13.10 5.02 -5.87
C VAL A 89 11.65 4.91 -5.44
N TYR A 90 11.28 3.80 -4.84
CA TYR A 90 9.92 3.58 -4.37
C TYR A 90 9.79 3.96 -2.89
N GLN A 91 8.87 4.87 -2.59
CA GLN A 91 8.61 5.31 -1.22
C GLN A 91 7.54 4.48 -0.52
N ALA A 92 6.67 3.84 -1.28
CA ALA A 92 5.62 2.99 -0.75
C ALA A 92 5.13 2.02 -1.83
N VAL A 93 4.44 0.98 -1.40
CA VAL A 93 3.74 0.05 -2.28
C VAL A 93 2.50 -0.49 -1.58
N LEU A 94 1.39 -0.58 -2.31
CA LEU A 94 0.22 -1.34 -1.90
C LEU A 94 0.29 -2.72 -2.56
N LEU A 95 0.06 -3.75 -1.78
CA LEU A 95 -0.04 -5.13 -2.26
C LEU A 95 -1.43 -5.69 -1.96
N ALA A 96 -1.96 -6.46 -2.88
CA ALA A 96 -3.20 -7.20 -2.67
C ALA A 96 -3.08 -8.60 -3.29
N GLY A 97 -3.48 -9.61 -2.54
CA GLY A 97 -3.36 -10.98 -2.99
C GLY A 97 -3.63 -11.99 -1.89
N ARG A 98 -3.32 -13.25 -2.15
CA ARG A 98 -3.48 -14.30 -1.16
C ARG A 98 -2.56 -14.05 0.04
N THR A 99 -3.06 -14.39 1.23
CA THR A 99 -2.32 -14.20 2.47
C THR A 99 -0.90 -14.78 2.42
N ILE A 100 -0.75 -15.99 1.86
CA ILE A 100 0.55 -16.64 1.77
C ILE A 100 1.54 -15.87 0.88
N ASP A 101 1.07 -15.35 -0.24
CA ASP A 101 1.92 -14.60 -1.17
C ASP A 101 2.35 -13.27 -0.56
N ILE A 102 1.43 -12.58 0.10
CA ILE A 102 1.72 -11.31 0.75
C ILE A 102 2.66 -11.50 1.94
N ALA A 103 2.44 -12.55 2.75
CA ALA A 103 3.30 -12.87 3.88
C ALA A 103 4.75 -13.14 3.42
N GLU A 104 4.92 -13.87 2.33
CA GLU A 104 6.24 -14.15 1.77
C GLU A 104 6.95 -12.88 1.30
N LEU A 105 6.24 -12.01 0.58
CA LEU A 105 6.80 -10.74 0.09
C LEU A 105 7.18 -9.78 1.20
N THR A 106 6.47 -9.81 2.32
CA THR A 106 6.63 -8.85 3.41
C THR A 106 7.43 -9.38 4.59
N GLN A 107 8.09 -10.51 4.43
CA GLN A 107 8.96 -11.05 5.47
C GLN A 107 10.02 -10.04 5.91
N GLY A 108 10.23 -9.95 7.21
CA GLY A 108 11.23 -9.05 7.78
C GLY A 108 10.78 -7.61 7.96
N LEU A 109 9.58 -7.25 7.50
CA LEU A 109 9.02 -5.93 7.75
C LEU A 109 8.34 -5.88 9.13
N SER A 110 8.34 -4.69 9.75
CA SER A 110 7.67 -4.44 11.01
C SER A 110 6.39 -3.63 10.81
N LEU A 111 5.49 -3.65 11.79
CA LEU A 111 4.31 -2.79 11.76
C LEU A 111 4.75 -1.31 11.75
N TYR A 112 4.13 -0.53 10.87
CA TYR A 112 4.36 0.90 10.82
C TYR A 112 3.91 1.55 12.14
N GLY A 113 4.73 2.49 12.62
CA GLY A 113 4.44 3.19 13.86
C GLY A 113 4.70 2.39 15.13
N LYS A 114 5.26 1.17 15.04
CA LYS A 114 5.65 0.40 16.21
C LYS A 114 6.85 1.08 16.87
N VAL A 115 6.65 1.56 18.08
CA VAL A 115 7.72 2.16 18.87
C VAL A 115 8.55 1.05 19.50
N LYS A 116 9.89 1.10 19.35
CA LYS A 116 10.79 0.20 20.08
C LYS A 116 10.59 0.39 21.57
N LYS A 117 10.31 -0.69 22.29
CA LYS A 117 10.36 -0.66 23.75
C LYS A 117 11.78 -0.31 24.20
N THR A 118 11.93 0.86 24.75
CA THR A 118 13.11 1.19 25.56
C THR A 118 12.77 0.85 27.02
N SER A 119 13.61 0.00 27.61
CA SER A 119 13.61 -0.33 29.06
C SER A 119 12.38 0.13 29.85
N GLY A 120 11.27 -0.61 29.72
CA GLY A 120 10.16 -0.57 30.68
C GLY A 120 9.24 0.64 30.65
N SER A 121 9.36 1.55 29.69
CA SER A 121 8.65 2.83 29.76
C SER A 121 7.46 3.01 28.82
N LEU A 122 7.13 2.06 27.97
CA LEU A 122 6.01 2.22 27.04
C LEU A 122 4.76 1.53 27.56
N LYS A 123 3.79 2.35 27.93
CA LYS A 123 2.43 1.88 28.18
C LYS A 123 1.76 1.52 26.87
N LYS A 124 1.08 0.39 26.83
CA LYS A 124 0.12 0.08 25.78
C LYS A 124 -1.01 1.12 25.80
N ILE A 125 -1.23 1.69 24.68
CA ILE A 125 -2.40 2.52 24.48
C ILE A 125 -3.54 1.62 24.01
#